data_d73e52492680a0137d03412162eae19f
#
_entry.id   d73e52492680a0137d03412162eae19f
#
_cell.length_a   1.000
_cell.length_b   1.000
_cell.length_c   1.000
_cell.angle_alpha   90.00
_cell.angle_beta   90.00
_cell.angle_gamma   90.00
#
_symmetry.space_group_name_H-M   'P 1'
#
loop_
_entity.id
_entity.type
_entity.pdbx_description
1 polymer ?
#
loop_
_entity_poly.entity_id
_entity_poly.type
_entity_poly.pdbx_seq_one_letter_code
_entity_poly.pdbx_strand_id
1 'polypeptide(L)'
;FSIEELQSYGFYFDEHRHAHPYIREYMLQSLFGEYAGEVIHDYLLECGYGIYALSLDFNTQRKIENHFCGKSDEKSLKIKSGLFALTDEILFVEDPYQKRKYHPCISARQTYSYKSLTDYERWCYDRLYVDFFYHRQDAFWKNEAMKKLPPLISSTGMLVCGEDLGMIPQSVPEVMNALQI
;
A
#
# COMPACT_ATOMS: atom_id res chain seq x y z
N PHE A 1 12.38 0.12 6.14
CA PHE A 1 12.70 0.61 7.49
C PHE A 1 12.64 -0.52 8.49
N SER A 2 13.58 -0.57 9.46
CA SER A 2 13.42 -1.37 10.67
C SER A 2 12.51 -0.65 11.69
N ILE A 3 12.10 -1.34 12.74
CA ILE A 3 11.30 -0.72 13.82
C ILE A 3 12.08 0.42 14.48
N GLU A 4 13.39 0.24 14.69
CA GLU A 4 14.27 1.25 15.25
C GLU A 4 14.40 2.48 14.34
N GLU A 5 14.47 2.26 13.03
CA GLU A 5 14.44 3.35 12.05
C GLU A 5 13.12 4.12 12.09
N LEU A 6 11.96 3.43 12.15
CA LEU A 6 10.65 4.08 12.28
C LEU A 6 10.59 4.95 13.55
N GLN A 7 11.10 4.43 14.68
CA GLN A 7 11.18 5.17 15.95
C GLN A 7 12.12 6.38 15.84
N SER A 8 13.20 6.30 15.07
CA SER A 8 14.11 7.45 14.89
C SER A 8 13.44 8.61 14.14
N TYR A 9 12.42 8.34 13.32
CA TYR A 9 11.56 9.36 12.70
C TYR A 9 10.47 9.88 13.65
N GLY A 10 10.37 9.33 14.88
CA GLY A 10 9.34 9.68 15.85
C GLY A 10 8.02 8.92 15.65
N PHE A 11 7.99 7.93 14.74
CA PHE A 11 6.79 7.14 14.49
C PHE A 11 6.73 5.93 15.44
N TYR A 12 5.74 5.92 16.34
CA TYR A 12 5.50 4.78 17.22
C TYR A 12 4.77 3.68 16.45
N PHE A 13 5.54 2.69 15.99
CA PHE A 13 5.04 1.61 15.17
C PHE A 13 4.41 0.50 16.02
N ASP A 14 3.18 0.15 15.67
CA ASP A 14 2.45 -1.03 16.15
C ASP A 14 2.10 -1.89 14.94
N GLU A 15 2.59 -3.12 14.89
CA GLU A 15 2.44 -4.01 13.74
C GLU A 15 0.97 -4.31 13.44
N HIS A 16 0.18 -4.61 14.49
CA HIS A 16 -1.24 -4.94 14.31
C HIS A 16 -2.07 -3.77 13.79
N ARG A 17 -1.71 -2.55 14.19
CA ARG A 17 -2.43 -1.33 13.79
C ARG A 17 -1.96 -0.79 12.45
N HIS A 18 -0.68 -0.96 12.11
CA HIS A 18 -0.09 -0.21 11.01
C HIS A 18 0.30 -1.09 9.81
N ALA A 19 0.54 -2.41 10.02
CA ALA A 19 0.92 -3.34 8.95
C ALA A 19 -0.15 -4.40 8.65
N HIS A 20 -1.27 -4.38 9.37
CA HIS A 20 -2.44 -5.21 9.10
C HIS A 20 -3.70 -4.34 8.97
N PRO A 21 -4.74 -4.80 8.25
CA PRO A 21 -6.01 -4.09 8.17
C PRO A 21 -6.60 -3.86 9.56
N TYR A 22 -6.62 -2.60 10.00
CA TYR A 22 -7.13 -2.19 11.31
C TYR A 22 -8.57 -1.67 11.18
N ILE A 23 -9.52 -2.62 11.14
CA ILE A 23 -10.93 -2.36 10.80
C ILE A 23 -11.70 -1.94 12.06
N ARG A 24 -12.41 -0.81 11.97
CA ARG A 24 -13.26 -0.28 13.03
C ARG A 24 -14.71 -0.16 12.58
N GLU A 25 -15.64 -0.25 13.52
CA GLU A 25 -17.07 -0.24 13.26
C GLU A 25 -17.53 0.94 12.37
N TYR A 26 -17.02 2.17 12.61
CA TYR A 26 -17.42 3.33 11.82
C TYR A 26 -17.03 3.22 10.33
N MET A 27 -15.94 2.49 10.01
CA MET A 27 -15.53 2.23 8.64
C MET A 27 -16.55 1.34 7.93
N LEU A 28 -17.09 0.34 8.64
CA LEU A 28 -18.06 -0.60 8.11
C LEU A 28 -19.36 0.09 7.71
N GLN A 29 -19.83 1.01 8.55
CA GLN A 29 -21.02 1.82 8.21
C GLN A 29 -20.76 2.70 6.99
N SER A 30 -19.58 3.30 6.89
CA SER A 30 -19.22 4.15 5.75
C SER A 30 -19.09 3.38 4.43
N LEU A 31 -18.50 2.18 4.46
CA LEU A 31 -18.23 1.37 3.27
C LEU A 31 -19.47 0.58 2.81
N PHE A 32 -20.24 0.01 3.74
CA PHE A 32 -21.26 -0.97 3.42
C PHE A 32 -22.69 -0.46 3.64
N GLY A 33 -22.87 0.58 4.46
CA GLY A 33 -24.20 1.12 4.79
C GLY A 33 -25.09 0.04 5.40
N GLU A 34 -26.26 -0.22 4.80
CA GLU A 34 -27.22 -1.22 5.27
C GLU A 34 -26.69 -2.66 5.32
N TYR A 35 -25.64 -2.99 4.56
CA TYR A 35 -25.02 -4.32 4.54
C TYR A 35 -23.94 -4.51 5.61
N ALA A 36 -23.66 -3.49 6.44
CA ALA A 36 -22.59 -3.57 7.44
C ALA A 36 -22.77 -4.73 8.44
N GLY A 37 -24.01 -4.98 8.89
CA GLY A 37 -24.30 -6.08 9.81
C GLY A 37 -24.03 -7.46 9.20
N GLU A 38 -24.42 -7.67 7.95
CA GLU A 38 -24.12 -8.89 7.21
C GLU A 38 -22.60 -9.07 7.01
N VAL A 39 -21.91 -7.99 6.64
CA VAL A 39 -20.46 -8.04 6.44
C VAL A 39 -19.73 -8.40 7.73
N ILE A 40 -20.13 -7.86 8.87
CA ILE A 40 -19.56 -8.23 10.16
C ILE A 40 -19.75 -9.73 10.44
N HIS A 41 -20.94 -10.25 10.19
CA HIS A 41 -21.27 -11.64 10.49
C HIS A 41 -20.58 -12.63 9.54
N ASP A 42 -20.57 -12.35 8.24
CA ASP A 42 -20.18 -13.33 7.22
C ASP A 42 -18.70 -13.26 6.82
N TYR A 43 -18.05 -12.09 6.95
CA TYR A 43 -16.72 -11.84 6.39
C TYR A 43 -15.67 -11.43 7.42
N LEU A 44 -16.08 -11.00 8.62
CA LEU A 44 -15.17 -10.46 9.62
C LEU A 44 -15.14 -11.32 10.89
N LEU A 45 -14.08 -11.16 11.65
CA LEU A 45 -13.89 -11.70 12.99
C LEU A 45 -13.78 -10.52 13.96
N GLU A 46 -14.58 -10.51 15.01
CA GLU A 46 -14.46 -9.52 16.08
C GLU A 46 -13.23 -9.81 16.94
N CYS A 47 -12.33 -8.84 17.04
CA CYS A 47 -11.11 -8.91 17.86
C CYS A 47 -11.29 -8.23 19.23
N GLY A 48 -12.49 -7.73 19.52
CA GLY A 48 -12.88 -7.04 20.74
C GLY A 48 -12.93 -5.50 20.60
N TYR A 49 -13.79 -4.88 21.39
CA TYR A 49 -13.96 -3.41 21.47
C TYR A 49 -14.27 -2.71 20.14
N GLY A 50 -15.04 -3.34 19.25
CA GLY A 50 -15.41 -2.77 17.94
C GLY A 50 -14.25 -2.73 16.96
N ILE A 51 -13.25 -3.59 17.16
CA ILE A 51 -12.14 -3.84 16.24
C ILE A 51 -12.40 -5.19 15.54
N TYR A 52 -12.21 -5.22 14.25
CA TYR A 52 -12.45 -6.38 13.41
C TYR A 52 -11.22 -6.72 12.56
N ALA A 53 -11.12 -7.98 12.18
CA ALA A 53 -10.17 -8.46 11.19
C ALA A 53 -10.92 -9.20 10.08
N LEU A 54 -10.38 -9.23 8.87
CA LEU A 54 -10.90 -10.09 7.81
C LEU A 54 -10.73 -11.56 8.21
N SER A 55 -11.78 -12.36 8.03
CA SER A 55 -11.70 -13.80 8.26
C SER A 55 -10.68 -14.44 7.31
N LEU A 56 -10.14 -15.59 7.66
CA LEU A 56 -9.10 -16.26 6.87
C LEU A 56 -9.53 -16.55 5.43
N ASP A 57 -10.82 -16.69 5.18
CA ASP A 57 -11.36 -16.94 3.84
C ASP A 57 -11.43 -15.68 2.97
N PHE A 58 -11.31 -14.49 3.57
CA PHE A 58 -11.44 -13.21 2.89
C PHE A 58 -10.27 -12.25 3.13
N ASN A 59 -9.17 -12.72 3.68
CA ASN A 59 -8.01 -11.91 4.05
C ASN A 59 -7.07 -11.54 2.89
N THR A 60 -7.44 -11.87 1.66
CA THR A 60 -6.71 -11.45 0.45
C THR A 60 -7.68 -11.08 -0.67
N GLN A 61 -7.29 -10.13 -1.53
CA GLN A 61 -8.09 -9.74 -2.68
C GLN A 61 -8.43 -10.92 -3.60
N ARG A 62 -7.51 -11.87 -3.79
CA ARG A 62 -7.76 -13.09 -4.60
C ARG A 62 -8.88 -13.95 -4.04
N LYS A 63 -8.94 -14.14 -2.72
CA LYS A 63 -10.00 -14.92 -2.08
C LYS A 63 -11.36 -14.24 -2.21
N ILE A 64 -11.38 -12.91 -2.01
CA ILE A 64 -12.58 -12.09 -2.22
C ILE A 64 -13.03 -12.19 -3.67
N GLU A 65 -12.12 -12.00 -4.64
CA GLU A 65 -12.42 -12.13 -6.07
C GLU A 65 -13.04 -13.48 -6.41
N ASN A 66 -12.44 -14.57 -5.94
CA ASN A 66 -12.94 -15.92 -6.18
C ASN A 66 -14.35 -16.14 -5.60
N HIS A 67 -14.63 -15.60 -4.40
CA HIS A 67 -15.95 -15.73 -3.77
C HIS A 67 -17.03 -14.99 -4.55
N PHE A 68 -16.71 -13.82 -5.09
CA PHE A 68 -17.66 -12.99 -5.86
C PHE A 68 -17.62 -13.27 -7.36
N CYS A 69 -16.85 -14.26 -7.83
CA CYS A 69 -16.77 -14.61 -9.24
C CYS A 69 -18.16 -14.97 -9.80
N GLY A 70 -18.55 -14.29 -10.88
CA GLY A 70 -19.87 -14.48 -11.52
C GLY A 70 -21.06 -13.79 -10.83
N LYS A 71 -20.86 -13.12 -9.68
CA LYS A 71 -21.88 -12.30 -9.03
C LYS A 71 -21.83 -10.88 -9.59
N SER A 72 -22.95 -10.39 -10.12
CA SER A 72 -23.03 -9.07 -10.78
C SER A 72 -24.16 -8.19 -10.23
N ASP A 73 -24.86 -8.65 -9.19
CA ASP A 73 -25.88 -7.86 -8.51
C ASP A 73 -25.25 -6.73 -7.70
N GLU A 74 -25.99 -5.64 -7.52
CA GLU A 74 -25.52 -4.41 -6.87
C GLU A 74 -24.99 -4.65 -5.46
N LYS A 75 -25.66 -5.49 -4.68
CA LYS A 75 -25.26 -5.86 -3.32
C LYS A 75 -23.89 -6.56 -3.31
N SER A 76 -23.73 -7.59 -4.15
CA SER A 76 -22.49 -8.34 -4.26
C SER A 76 -21.31 -7.44 -4.71
N LEU A 77 -21.55 -6.55 -5.66
CA LEU A 77 -20.53 -5.61 -6.12
C LEU A 77 -20.14 -4.62 -5.03
N LYS A 78 -21.11 -4.11 -4.27
CA LYS A 78 -20.84 -3.18 -3.15
C LYS A 78 -20.06 -3.87 -2.03
N ILE A 79 -20.45 -5.08 -1.62
CA ILE A 79 -19.74 -5.85 -0.60
C ILE A 79 -18.31 -6.17 -1.07
N LYS A 80 -18.14 -6.67 -2.28
CA LYS A 80 -16.83 -6.97 -2.87
C LYS A 80 -15.90 -5.75 -2.85
N SER A 81 -16.40 -4.60 -3.34
CA SER A 81 -15.63 -3.35 -3.37
C SER A 81 -15.23 -2.88 -1.96
N GLY A 82 -16.14 -2.96 -1.00
CA GLY A 82 -15.86 -2.62 0.39
C GLY A 82 -14.84 -3.55 1.04
N LEU A 83 -14.92 -4.86 0.78
CA LEU A 83 -13.92 -5.84 1.28
C LEU A 83 -12.54 -5.59 0.66
N PHE A 84 -12.44 -5.20 -0.61
CA PHE A 84 -11.17 -4.76 -1.20
C PHE A 84 -10.62 -3.52 -0.49
N ALA A 85 -11.46 -2.53 -0.22
CA ALA A 85 -11.04 -1.35 0.53
C ALA A 85 -10.53 -1.71 1.93
N LEU A 86 -11.14 -2.70 2.59
CA LEU A 86 -10.66 -3.18 3.89
C LEU A 86 -9.30 -3.90 3.81
N THR A 87 -8.98 -4.61 2.71
CA THR A 87 -7.64 -5.20 2.55
C THR A 87 -6.54 -4.15 2.41
N ASP A 88 -6.89 -2.96 1.96
CA ASP A 88 -5.96 -1.86 1.70
C ASP A 88 -5.80 -0.90 2.92
N GLU A 89 -6.50 -1.17 4.04
CA GLU A 89 -6.44 -0.38 5.28
C GLU A 89 -5.15 -0.62 6.07
N ILE A 90 -4.00 -0.39 5.43
CA ILE A 90 -2.66 -0.55 6.00
C ILE A 90 -1.81 0.70 5.75
N LEU A 91 -0.91 1.00 6.67
CA LEU A 91 0.07 2.09 6.52
C LEU A 91 1.41 1.60 6.00
N PHE A 92 1.79 0.39 6.38
CA PHE A 92 3.06 -0.22 6.01
C PHE A 92 2.87 -1.64 5.50
N VAL A 93 3.73 -2.05 4.60
CA VAL A 93 3.86 -3.44 4.11
C VAL A 93 5.14 -4.03 4.64
N GLU A 94 5.09 -5.23 5.22
CA GLU A 94 6.31 -5.95 5.60
C GLU A 94 7.05 -6.40 4.33
N ASP A 95 8.38 -6.25 4.34
CA ASP A 95 9.24 -6.72 3.25
C ASP A 95 9.17 -8.25 3.13
N PRO A 96 8.85 -8.82 1.95
CA PRO A 96 8.71 -10.26 1.79
C PRO A 96 10.02 -11.04 1.97
N TYR A 97 11.17 -10.38 1.84
CA TYR A 97 12.48 -10.99 1.91
C TYR A 97 13.24 -10.65 3.20
N GLN A 98 12.89 -9.54 3.85
CA GLN A 98 13.55 -9.06 5.06
C GLN A 98 12.53 -8.88 6.19
N LYS A 99 12.38 -9.92 7.02
CA LYS A 99 11.48 -9.91 8.16
C LYS A 99 11.71 -8.70 9.07
N ARG A 100 10.62 -8.13 9.60
CA ARG A 100 10.62 -6.94 10.46
C ARG A 100 11.18 -5.67 9.79
N LYS A 101 11.19 -5.65 8.45
CA LYS A 101 11.38 -4.44 7.65
C LYS A 101 10.05 -4.02 7.04
N TYR A 102 9.76 -2.75 7.09
CA TYR A 102 8.46 -2.20 6.69
C TYR A 102 8.63 -1.07 5.68
N HIS A 103 7.76 -1.04 4.69
CA HIS A 103 7.74 -0.02 3.65
C HIS A 103 6.43 0.76 3.72
N PRO A 104 6.45 2.10 3.66
CA PRO A 104 5.22 2.89 3.59
C PRO A 104 4.36 2.45 2.39
N CYS A 105 3.05 2.30 2.61
CA CYS A 105 2.13 1.99 1.53
C CYS A 105 1.87 3.24 0.69
N ILE A 106 1.93 3.11 -0.65
CA ILE A 106 1.77 4.24 -1.57
C ILE A 106 0.39 4.90 -1.45
N SER A 107 -0.66 4.10 -1.22
CA SER A 107 -2.05 4.55 -1.08
C SER A 107 -2.47 4.91 0.34
N ALA A 108 -1.57 4.81 1.33
CA ALA A 108 -1.90 4.96 2.75
C ALA A 108 -2.66 6.25 3.08
N ARG A 109 -2.33 7.36 2.43
CA ARG A 109 -3.00 8.66 2.64
C ARG A 109 -4.50 8.66 2.33
N GLN A 110 -4.98 7.68 1.58
CA GLN A 110 -6.41 7.53 1.25
C GLN A 110 -7.16 6.72 2.30
N THR A 111 -6.45 5.97 3.16
CA THR A 111 -7.02 5.05 4.14
C THR A 111 -7.65 5.78 5.34
N TYR A 112 -8.59 5.13 6.00
CA TYR A 112 -9.10 5.56 7.31
C TYR A 112 -8.00 5.48 8.39
N SER A 113 -7.12 4.49 8.28
CA SER A 113 -5.99 4.30 9.18
C SER A 113 -5.09 5.54 9.20
N TYR A 114 -4.73 6.10 8.04
CA TYR A 114 -3.96 7.35 7.96
C TYR A 114 -4.75 8.56 8.51
N LYS A 115 -6.03 8.68 8.14
CA LYS A 115 -6.89 9.77 8.62
C LYS A 115 -7.09 9.77 10.14
N SER A 116 -6.98 8.60 10.78
CA SER A 116 -7.11 8.43 12.22
C SER A 116 -5.83 8.74 13.01
N LEU A 117 -4.69 8.94 12.34
CA LEU A 117 -3.45 9.35 12.99
C LEU A 117 -3.59 10.76 13.56
N THR A 118 -2.92 11.03 14.67
CA THR A 118 -2.73 12.39 15.17
C THR A 118 -1.90 13.23 14.19
N ASP A 119 -1.93 14.55 14.32
CA ASP A 119 -1.14 15.45 13.46
C ASP A 119 0.35 15.15 13.54
N TYR A 120 0.85 14.80 14.74
CA TYR A 120 2.24 14.40 14.93
C TYR A 120 2.58 13.08 14.25
N GLU A 121 1.73 12.05 14.40
CA GLU A 121 1.93 10.76 13.74
C GLU A 121 1.89 10.91 12.21
N ARG A 122 0.96 11.71 11.67
CA ARG A 122 0.91 12.03 10.23
C ARG A 122 2.18 12.70 9.76
N TRP A 123 2.66 13.70 10.49
CA TRP A 123 3.91 14.39 10.16
C TRP A 123 5.10 13.41 10.13
N CYS A 124 5.22 12.51 11.12
CA CYS A 124 6.25 11.48 11.15
C CYS A 124 6.11 10.51 9.96
N TYR A 125 4.89 10.04 9.70
CA TYR A 125 4.61 9.14 8.57
C TYR A 125 4.94 9.80 7.22
N ASP A 126 4.56 11.04 7.02
CA ASP A 126 4.83 11.76 5.78
C ASP A 126 6.34 11.95 5.52
N ARG A 127 7.12 12.15 6.57
CA ARG A 127 8.59 12.17 6.45
C ARG A 127 9.16 10.82 6.01
N LEU A 128 8.66 9.73 6.60
CA LEU A 128 9.01 8.36 6.20
C LEU A 128 8.62 8.09 4.74
N TYR A 129 7.43 8.51 4.35
CA TYR A 129 6.92 8.38 2.98
C TYR A 129 7.81 9.12 1.98
N VAL A 130 8.13 10.38 2.26
CA VAL A 130 9.00 11.20 1.39
C VAL A 130 10.40 10.59 1.30
N ASP A 131 11.00 10.20 2.43
CA ASP A 131 12.31 9.55 2.43
C ASP A 131 12.30 8.26 1.60
N PHE A 132 11.30 7.39 1.80
CA PHE A 132 11.21 6.13 1.09
C PHE A 132 11.07 6.32 -0.42
N PHE A 133 10.07 7.10 -0.85
CA PHE A 133 9.73 7.17 -2.27
C PHE A 133 10.60 8.14 -3.09
N TYR A 134 11.10 9.22 -2.47
CA TYR A 134 11.79 10.29 -3.20
C TYR A 134 13.29 10.40 -2.90
N HIS A 135 13.79 9.77 -1.83
CA HIS A 135 15.21 9.86 -1.47
C HIS A 135 15.89 8.50 -1.44
N ARG A 136 15.42 7.58 -0.58
CA ARG A 136 16.08 6.30 -0.31
C ARG A 136 16.14 5.40 -1.55
N GLN A 137 15.09 5.37 -2.35
CA GLN A 137 15.02 4.55 -3.56
C GLN A 137 15.68 5.17 -4.79
N ASP A 138 15.91 6.47 -4.79
CA ASP A 138 16.41 7.20 -5.95
C ASP A 138 17.80 6.72 -6.39
N ALA A 139 18.74 6.64 -5.45
CA ALA A 139 20.11 6.15 -5.74
C ALA A 139 20.11 4.69 -6.18
N PHE A 140 19.29 3.84 -5.55
CA PHE A 140 19.15 2.44 -5.93
C PHE A 140 18.62 2.32 -7.36
N TRP A 141 17.54 3.03 -7.68
CA TRP A 141 16.92 3.03 -9.01
C TRP A 141 17.92 3.48 -10.10
N LYS A 142 18.64 4.58 -9.86
CA LYS A 142 19.68 5.08 -10.78
C LYS A 142 20.74 4.03 -11.08
N ASN A 143 21.27 3.38 -10.02
CA ASN A 143 22.29 2.34 -10.16
C ASN A 143 21.79 1.13 -10.96
N GLU A 144 20.56 0.68 -10.70
CA GLU A 144 19.97 -0.45 -11.43
C GLU A 144 19.63 -0.08 -12.87
N ALA A 145 19.13 1.12 -13.14
CA ALA A 145 18.88 1.61 -14.48
C ALA A 145 20.17 1.66 -15.32
N MET A 146 21.25 2.23 -14.75
CA MET A 146 22.56 2.31 -15.45
C MET A 146 23.21 0.95 -15.71
N LYS A 147 22.80 -0.11 -15.00
CA LYS A 147 23.25 -1.49 -15.29
C LYS A 147 22.40 -2.15 -16.38
N LYS A 148 21.09 -1.91 -16.38
CA LYS A 148 20.13 -2.65 -17.21
C LYS A 148 19.83 -1.99 -18.55
N LEU A 149 19.72 -0.67 -18.59
CA LEU A 149 19.34 0.06 -19.81
C LEU A 149 20.42 0.08 -20.89
N PRO A 150 21.73 0.28 -20.62
CA PRO A 150 22.74 0.28 -21.69
C PRO A 150 22.78 -1.01 -22.52
N PRO A 151 22.78 -2.23 -21.94
CA PRO A 151 22.67 -3.46 -22.73
C PRO A 151 21.39 -3.55 -23.54
N LEU A 152 20.25 -3.09 -23.00
CA LEU A 152 18.98 -3.06 -23.71
C LEU A 152 19.06 -2.14 -24.96
N ILE A 153 19.54 -0.92 -24.77
CA ILE A 153 19.71 0.06 -25.85
C ILE A 153 20.64 -0.47 -26.95
N SER A 154 21.77 -1.07 -26.56
CA SER A 154 22.76 -1.62 -27.51
C SER A 154 22.28 -2.87 -28.24
N SER A 155 21.23 -3.54 -27.78
CA SER A 155 20.66 -4.74 -28.40
C SER A 155 19.79 -4.47 -29.63
N THR A 156 19.47 -3.23 -29.90
CA THR A 156 18.60 -2.83 -31.00
C THR A 156 19.14 -1.60 -31.74
N GLY A 157 18.86 -1.49 -33.04
CA GLY A 157 19.09 -0.27 -33.83
C GLY A 157 17.88 0.69 -33.85
N MET A 158 16.84 0.42 -33.05
CA MET A 158 15.67 1.26 -32.95
C MET A 158 15.89 2.39 -31.94
N LEU A 159 15.19 3.50 -32.14
CA LEU A 159 15.11 4.56 -31.13
C LEU A 159 14.42 4.00 -29.88
N VAL A 160 15.09 4.10 -28.74
CA VAL A 160 14.50 3.76 -27.43
C VAL A 160 13.94 5.04 -26.80
N CYS A 161 12.68 4.99 -26.40
CA CYS A 161 12.02 6.11 -25.74
C CYS A 161 11.57 5.69 -24.35
N GLY A 162 11.76 6.57 -23.36
CA GLY A 162 11.20 6.44 -22.01
C GLY A 162 9.89 7.19 -21.91
N GLU A 163 8.96 6.69 -21.12
CA GLU A 163 7.71 7.37 -20.79
C GLU A 163 7.67 7.67 -19.29
N ASP A 164 7.42 8.93 -18.93
CA ASP A 164 7.29 9.39 -17.56
C ASP A 164 5.85 9.24 -17.08
N LEU A 165 5.60 8.21 -16.27
CA LEU A 165 4.28 7.95 -15.69
C LEU A 165 4.31 8.00 -14.16
N GLY A 166 3.54 8.89 -13.57
CA GLY A 166 3.29 8.96 -12.13
C GLY A 166 4.43 9.55 -11.32
N MET A 167 4.97 8.78 -10.39
CA MET A 167 6.00 9.25 -9.45
C MET A 167 7.39 9.12 -10.07
N ILE A 168 8.00 10.24 -10.43
CA ILE A 168 9.29 10.29 -11.13
C ILE A 168 10.37 10.80 -10.16
N PRO A 169 11.31 9.94 -9.71
CA PRO A 169 12.46 10.35 -8.94
C PRO A 169 13.40 11.28 -9.74
N GLN A 170 14.16 12.11 -9.05
CA GLN A 170 15.05 13.07 -9.70
C GLN A 170 16.14 12.42 -10.57
N SER A 171 16.55 11.23 -10.23
CA SER A 171 17.53 10.46 -11.02
C SER A 171 17.00 10.02 -12.40
N VAL A 172 15.68 9.99 -12.64
CA VAL A 172 15.12 9.57 -13.94
C VAL A 172 15.57 10.48 -15.09
N PRO A 173 15.36 11.82 -15.03
CA PRO A 173 15.88 12.73 -16.09
C PRO A 173 17.39 12.63 -16.27
N GLU A 174 18.15 12.41 -15.18
CA GLU A 174 19.61 12.28 -15.26
C GLU A 174 20.01 11.02 -16.06
N VAL A 175 19.35 9.87 -15.80
CA VAL A 175 19.59 8.60 -16.51
C VAL A 175 19.15 8.74 -17.97
N MET A 176 17.99 9.29 -18.25
CA MET A 176 17.48 9.48 -19.61
C MET A 176 18.45 10.36 -20.43
N ASN A 177 18.88 11.48 -19.87
CA ASN A 177 19.86 12.35 -20.52
C ASN A 177 21.20 11.66 -20.75
N ALA A 178 21.70 10.88 -19.78
CA ALA A 178 22.98 10.15 -19.90
C ALA A 178 22.94 9.06 -20.98
N LEU A 179 21.77 8.45 -21.19
CA LEU A 179 21.57 7.36 -22.16
C LEU A 179 20.97 7.82 -23.48
N GLN A 180 20.60 9.10 -23.61
CA GLN A 180 19.98 9.71 -24.77
C GLN A 180 18.66 9.00 -25.19
N ILE A 181 17.81 8.73 -24.19
CA ILE A 181 16.48 8.12 -24.34
C ILE A 181 15.39 9.05 -23.86
#